data_0d21bbcc84b9fac22efcbe00b3533113
#
_entry.id   0d21bbcc84b9fac22efcbe00b3533113
#
_cell.length_a   1.000
_cell.length_b   1.000
_cell.length_c   1.000
_cell.angle_alpha   90.00
_cell.angle_beta   90.00
_cell.angle_gamma   90.00
#
_symmetry.space_group_name_H-M   'P 1'
#
loop_
_entity.id
_entity.type
_entity.pdbx_description
1 polymer ?
#
loop_
_entity_poly.entity_id
_entity_poly.type
_entity_poly.pdbx_seq_one_letter_code
_entity_poly.pdbx_strand_id
1 'polypeptide(L)'
;LSQILTELTQMRQFYEMTPERKLQVKIYSFAYKKGIPNDMTGNGGGYVFDCRAINNPGKYEHYKHFTGLDKEVVKFLEDDGEVFKFLDNAYELVDAHVQRFIERKFTNLMVSFGCTGGQHRSVYCAERLAEHLNKKFDIKIKIIHREQDIEKEL
;
A
#
# COMPACT_ATOMS: atom_id res chain seq x y z
N LEU A 1 6.19 -24.32 -35.28
CA LEU A 1 6.17 -24.35 -33.81
C LEU A 1 7.33 -23.55 -33.20
N SER A 2 8.56 -23.76 -33.68
CA SER A 2 9.71 -22.99 -33.18
C SER A 2 9.62 -21.51 -33.51
N GLN A 3 9.00 -21.15 -34.64
CA GLN A 3 8.76 -19.75 -35.00
C GLN A 3 7.81 -19.07 -34.04
N ILE A 4 6.75 -19.77 -33.63
CA ILE A 4 5.78 -19.24 -32.65
C ILE A 4 6.45 -19.00 -31.30
N LEU A 5 7.29 -19.92 -30.84
CA LEU A 5 8.03 -19.78 -29.60
C LEU A 5 8.99 -18.60 -29.65
N THR A 6 9.66 -18.39 -30.80
CA THR A 6 10.57 -17.25 -31.01
C THR A 6 9.79 -15.93 -30.92
N GLU A 7 8.64 -15.86 -31.61
CA GLU A 7 7.80 -14.66 -31.60
C GLU A 7 7.29 -14.34 -30.18
N LEU A 8 6.84 -15.36 -29.43
CA LEU A 8 6.40 -15.17 -28.06
C LEU A 8 7.53 -14.67 -27.16
N THR A 9 8.74 -15.21 -27.33
CA THR A 9 9.90 -14.76 -26.58
C THR A 9 10.25 -13.31 -26.88
N GLN A 10 10.20 -12.91 -28.16
CA GLN A 10 10.45 -11.52 -28.56
C GLN A 10 9.40 -10.58 -28.03
N MET A 11 8.12 -10.96 -28.08
CA MET A 11 7.03 -10.18 -27.51
C MET A 11 7.20 -9.99 -26.00
N ARG A 12 7.60 -11.05 -25.31
CA ARG A 12 7.84 -11.00 -23.87
C ARG A 12 8.97 -10.04 -23.54
N GLN A 13 10.09 -10.11 -24.26
CA GLN A 13 11.23 -9.21 -24.07
C GLN A 13 10.84 -7.76 -24.32
N PHE A 14 10.13 -7.50 -25.40
CA PHE A 14 9.64 -6.16 -25.72
C PHE A 14 8.74 -5.64 -24.59
N TYR A 15 7.79 -6.46 -24.13
CA TYR A 15 6.84 -6.09 -23.09
C TYR A 15 7.56 -5.79 -21.77
N GLU A 16 8.57 -6.56 -21.39
CA GLU A 16 9.36 -6.35 -20.18
C GLU A 16 10.19 -5.07 -20.22
N MET A 17 10.56 -4.60 -21.42
CA MET A 17 11.36 -3.40 -21.62
C MET A 17 10.53 -2.12 -21.65
N THR A 18 9.20 -2.20 -21.69
CA THR A 18 8.36 -1.02 -21.75
C THR A 18 8.21 -0.36 -20.38
N PRO A 19 8.07 0.98 -20.31
CA PRO A 19 7.84 1.67 -19.02
C PRO A 19 6.58 1.19 -18.28
N GLU A 20 5.60 0.67 -19.02
CA GLU A 20 4.34 0.16 -18.44
C GLU A 20 4.55 -1.10 -17.61
N ARG A 21 5.71 -1.74 -17.74
CA ARG A 21 6.06 -2.95 -16.98
C ARG A 21 6.73 -2.67 -15.65
N LYS A 22 6.67 -1.43 -15.18
CA LYS A 22 7.15 -1.11 -13.83
C LYS A 22 6.34 -1.87 -12.79
N LEU A 23 6.98 -2.17 -11.67
CA LEU A 23 6.28 -2.72 -10.51
C LEU A 23 5.16 -1.78 -10.09
N GLN A 24 3.97 -2.30 -9.91
CA GLN A 24 2.85 -1.58 -9.30
C GLN A 24 2.67 -2.07 -7.85
N VAL A 25 2.73 -1.13 -6.92
CA VAL A 25 2.42 -1.39 -5.51
C VAL A 25 1.03 -0.85 -5.23
N LYS A 26 0.10 -1.73 -4.86
CA LYS A 26 -1.24 -1.34 -4.44
C LYS A 26 -1.27 -1.30 -2.92
N ILE A 27 -1.63 -0.16 -2.38
CA ILE A 27 -1.65 0.09 -0.94
C ILE A 27 -3.09 0.32 -0.51
N TYR A 28 -3.59 -0.55 0.36
CA TYR A 28 -4.97 -0.49 0.84
C TYR A 28 -5.02 0.02 2.27
N SER A 29 -6.08 0.75 2.60
CA SER A 29 -6.52 0.90 3.99
C SER A 29 -7.89 0.23 4.13
N PHE A 30 -8.13 -0.43 5.26
CA PHE A 30 -9.36 -1.21 5.44
C PHE A 30 -9.76 -1.36 6.91
N ALA A 31 -11.02 -1.72 7.12
CA ALA A 31 -11.57 -2.06 8.44
C ALA A 31 -11.53 -3.58 8.63
N TYR A 32 -10.89 -4.05 9.70
CA TYR A 32 -10.86 -5.48 10.00
C TYR A 32 -12.25 -6.09 10.11
N LYS A 33 -13.22 -5.35 10.64
CA LYS A 33 -14.60 -5.85 10.76
C LYS A 33 -15.26 -6.13 9.42
N LYS A 34 -14.74 -5.56 8.33
CA LYS A 34 -15.25 -5.80 6.97
C LYS A 34 -14.39 -6.80 6.19
N GLY A 35 -13.36 -7.34 6.81
CA GLY A 35 -12.49 -8.34 6.21
C GLY A 35 -11.31 -7.75 5.46
N ILE A 36 -10.29 -8.59 5.27
CA ILE A 36 -9.05 -8.22 4.57
C ILE A 36 -9.36 -8.07 3.07
N PRO A 37 -8.80 -7.05 2.39
CA PRO A 37 -9.00 -6.88 0.95
C PRO A 37 -8.53 -8.08 0.14
N ASN A 38 -9.26 -8.41 -0.92
CA ASN A 38 -8.89 -9.47 -1.85
C ASN A 38 -7.87 -8.97 -2.86
N ASP A 39 -6.93 -9.86 -3.22
CA ASP A 39 -5.97 -9.60 -4.27
C ASP A 39 -6.54 -10.10 -5.61
N MET A 40 -6.82 -9.15 -6.51
CA MET A 40 -7.39 -9.46 -7.81
C MET A 40 -6.34 -9.84 -8.87
N THR A 41 -5.05 -9.80 -8.52
CA THR A 41 -3.98 -10.17 -9.45
C THR A 41 -3.74 -11.67 -9.54
N GLY A 42 -4.32 -12.44 -8.63
CA GLY A 42 -4.11 -13.89 -8.55
C GLY A 42 -2.90 -14.31 -7.74
N ASN A 43 -2.18 -13.36 -7.13
CA ASN A 43 -0.98 -13.66 -6.35
C ASN A 43 -1.27 -14.06 -4.90
N GLY A 44 -2.53 -14.04 -4.49
CA GLY A 44 -2.93 -14.51 -3.16
C GLY A 44 -2.77 -13.51 -2.03
N GLY A 45 -2.51 -12.25 -2.34
CA GLY A 45 -2.38 -11.19 -1.35
C GLY A 45 -0.95 -10.69 -1.20
N GLY A 46 -0.65 -10.09 -0.07
CA GLY A 46 0.65 -9.52 0.24
C GLY A 46 0.73 -9.21 1.73
N TYR A 47 1.39 -8.11 2.07
CA TYR A 47 1.47 -7.69 3.47
C TYR A 47 0.11 -7.23 3.99
N VAL A 48 -0.19 -7.62 5.22
CA VAL A 48 -1.32 -7.10 5.98
C VAL A 48 -0.77 -6.60 7.30
N PHE A 49 -0.71 -5.28 7.45
CA PHE A 49 -0.21 -4.65 8.68
C PHE A 49 -1.38 -4.27 9.57
N ASP A 50 -1.33 -4.72 10.81
CA ASP A 50 -2.37 -4.45 11.80
C ASP A 50 -2.02 -3.18 12.58
N CYS A 51 -2.79 -2.12 12.34
CA CYS A 51 -2.60 -0.82 12.98
C CYS A 51 -3.34 -0.68 14.31
N ARG A 52 -4.01 -1.75 14.78
CA ARG A 52 -4.91 -1.62 15.95
C ARG A 52 -4.19 -1.37 17.28
N ALA A 53 -2.87 -1.64 17.35
CA ALA A 53 -2.10 -1.33 18.55
C ALA A 53 -1.74 0.15 18.68
N ILE A 54 -1.83 0.92 17.60
CA ILE A 54 -1.56 2.37 17.62
C ILE A 54 -2.73 3.08 18.34
N ASN A 55 -2.41 4.11 19.10
CA ASN A 55 -3.44 4.88 19.83
C ASN A 55 -4.52 5.37 18.88
N ASN A 56 -5.79 5.15 19.24
CA ASN A 56 -6.92 5.33 18.34
C ASN A 56 -7.57 6.72 18.54
N PRO A 57 -7.45 7.64 17.56
CA PRO A 57 -8.17 8.92 17.64
C PRO A 57 -9.69 8.74 17.64
N GLY A 58 -10.19 7.65 17.06
CA GLY A 58 -11.63 7.37 16.96
C GLY A 58 -12.34 7.18 18.29
N LYS A 59 -11.62 6.96 19.40
CA LYS A 59 -12.23 6.90 20.72
C LYS A 59 -12.60 8.27 21.27
N TYR A 60 -12.18 9.35 20.61
CA TYR A 60 -12.51 10.72 21.01
C TYR A 60 -13.53 11.32 20.06
N GLU A 61 -14.57 11.94 20.60
CA GLU A 61 -15.67 12.51 19.80
C GLU A 61 -15.17 13.52 18.76
N HIS A 62 -14.16 14.30 19.11
CA HIS A 62 -13.59 15.34 18.25
C HIS A 62 -13.14 14.80 16.89
N TYR A 63 -12.65 13.56 16.81
CA TYR A 63 -12.08 12.99 15.59
C TYR A 63 -13.03 12.07 14.84
N LYS A 64 -14.25 11.86 15.32
CA LYS A 64 -15.17 10.87 14.72
C LYS A 64 -15.56 11.19 13.29
N HIS A 65 -15.59 12.46 12.92
CA HIS A 65 -15.98 12.90 11.58
C HIS A 65 -14.79 13.13 10.64
N PHE A 66 -13.57 12.95 11.13
CA PHE A 66 -12.35 13.10 10.34
C PHE A 66 -11.78 11.73 9.97
N THR A 67 -10.93 11.72 8.93
CA THR A 67 -10.21 10.51 8.51
C THR A 67 -8.70 10.73 8.66
N GLY A 68 -7.92 9.68 8.37
CA GLY A 68 -6.47 9.79 8.35
C GLY A 68 -5.92 10.70 7.25
N LEU A 69 -6.77 11.21 6.36
CA LEU A 69 -6.39 12.22 5.38
C LEU A 69 -6.45 13.64 5.96
N ASP A 70 -7.20 13.83 7.03
CA ASP A 70 -7.42 15.16 7.60
C ASP A 70 -6.29 15.56 8.55
N LYS A 71 -5.89 16.83 8.49
CA LYS A 71 -4.77 17.33 9.28
C LYS A 71 -4.95 17.16 10.80
N GLU A 72 -6.19 17.19 11.27
CA GLU A 72 -6.50 17.01 12.69
C GLU A 72 -6.10 15.61 13.17
N VAL A 73 -6.40 14.58 12.37
CA VAL A 73 -6.05 13.20 12.68
C VAL A 73 -4.54 12.98 12.48
N VAL A 74 -3.97 13.52 11.41
CA VAL A 74 -2.52 13.48 11.17
C VAL A 74 -1.77 14.04 12.38
N LYS A 75 -2.19 15.22 12.85
CA LYS A 75 -1.57 15.86 14.02
C LYS A 75 -1.68 14.99 15.28
N PHE A 76 -2.86 14.41 15.54
CA PHE A 76 -3.06 13.53 16.70
C PHE A 76 -2.07 12.36 16.68
N LEU A 77 -1.97 11.67 15.54
CA LEU A 77 -1.12 10.49 15.42
C LEU A 77 0.37 10.85 15.54
N GLU A 78 0.77 11.98 14.97
CA GLU A 78 2.16 12.42 15.00
C GLU A 78 2.56 12.95 16.38
N ASP A 79 1.69 13.68 17.05
CA ASP A 79 1.94 14.16 18.42
C ASP A 79 2.02 12.99 19.40
N ASP A 80 1.18 11.97 19.24
CA ASP A 80 1.21 10.75 20.03
C ASP A 80 2.51 9.97 19.82
N GLY A 81 2.96 9.87 18.57
CA GLY A 81 4.25 9.33 18.18
C GLY A 81 4.35 7.82 18.02
N GLU A 82 3.42 7.01 18.54
CA GLU A 82 3.47 5.55 18.43
C GLU A 82 3.51 5.07 16.97
N VAL A 83 2.87 5.82 16.07
CA VAL A 83 2.78 5.48 14.65
C VAL A 83 4.14 5.46 13.97
N PHE A 84 5.10 6.27 14.44
CA PHE A 84 6.40 6.36 13.79
C PHE A 84 7.22 5.06 13.88
N LYS A 85 7.25 4.45 15.04
CA LYS A 85 7.95 3.15 15.21
C LYS A 85 7.28 2.07 14.37
N PHE A 86 5.96 2.05 14.35
CA PHE A 86 5.21 1.10 13.53
C PHE A 86 5.57 1.27 12.05
N LEU A 87 5.54 2.50 11.54
CA LEU A 87 5.85 2.77 10.14
C LEU A 87 7.31 2.49 9.80
N ASP A 88 8.26 2.80 10.69
CA ASP A 88 9.67 2.52 10.43
C ASP A 88 9.90 1.03 10.19
N ASN A 89 9.26 0.17 10.98
CA ASN A 89 9.36 -1.26 10.78
C ASN A 89 8.68 -1.71 9.49
N ALA A 90 7.52 -1.15 9.16
CA ALA A 90 6.83 -1.46 7.91
C ALA A 90 7.66 -1.01 6.71
N TYR A 91 8.27 0.16 6.77
CA TYR A 91 9.12 0.68 5.69
C TYR A 91 10.30 -0.25 5.42
N GLU A 92 10.97 -0.74 6.46
CA GLU A 92 12.10 -1.65 6.28
C GLU A 92 11.71 -2.93 5.56
N LEU A 93 10.59 -3.53 5.97
CA LEU A 93 10.08 -4.76 5.35
C LEU A 93 9.70 -4.52 3.90
N VAL A 94 8.92 -3.47 3.65
CA VAL A 94 8.39 -3.20 2.30
C VAL A 94 9.51 -2.73 1.36
N ASP A 95 10.44 -1.90 1.83
CA ASP A 95 11.56 -1.45 1.01
C ASP A 95 12.38 -2.63 0.47
N ALA A 96 12.71 -3.57 1.33
CA ALA A 96 13.47 -4.76 0.92
C ALA A 96 12.69 -5.59 -0.10
N HIS A 97 11.38 -5.71 0.09
CA HIS A 97 10.51 -6.46 -0.80
C HIS A 97 10.39 -5.78 -2.18
N VAL A 98 10.17 -4.46 -2.18
CA VAL A 98 10.08 -3.68 -3.42
C VAL A 98 11.39 -3.78 -4.20
N GLN A 99 12.53 -3.61 -3.54
CA GLN A 99 13.84 -3.72 -4.20
C GLN A 99 14.00 -5.07 -4.87
N ARG A 100 13.68 -6.15 -4.17
CA ARG A 100 13.80 -7.50 -4.72
C ARG A 100 12.84 -7.75 -5.88
N PHE A 101 11.61 -7.23 -5.78
CA PHE A 101 10.63 -7.38 -6.84
C PHE A 101 11.04 -6.61 -8.11
N ILE A 102 11.64 -5.42 -7.95
CA ILE A 102 12.20 -4.69 -9.09
C ILE A 102 13.30 -5.51 -9.76
N GLU A 103 14.23 -6.05 -8.98
CA GLU A 103 15.34 -6.87 -9.50
C GLU A 103 14.85 -8.11 -10.26
N ARG A 104 13.79 -8.74 -9.74
CA ARG A 104 13.18 -9.94 -10.32
C ARG A 104 12.16 -9.64 -11.42
N LYS A 105 11.92 -8.37 -11.72
CA LYS A 105 10.97 -7.92 -12.74
C LYS A 105 9.53 -8.38 -12.47
N PHE A 106 9.16 -8.47 -11.20
CA PHE A 106 7.77 -8.71 -10.82
C PHE A 106 6.95 -7.43 -11.01
N THR A 107 5.66 -7.59 -11.21
CA THR A 107 4.80 -6.49 -11.67
C THR A 107 3.78 -6.03 -10.64
N ASN A 108 3.57 -6.79 -9.57
CA ASN A 108 2.55 -6.46 -8.58
C ASN A 108 3.02 -6.79 -7.16
N LEU A 109 2.77 -5.86 -6.24
CA LEU A 109 2.91 -6.07 -4.81
C LEU A 109 1.71 -5.44 -4.12
N MET A 110 1.12 -6.16 -3.18
CA MET A 110 -0.02 -5.68 -2.40
C MET A 110 0.40 -5.46 -0.95
N VAL A 111 0.06 -4.28 -0.42
CA VAL A 111 0.29 -3.93 0.99
C VAL A 111 -1.00 -3.36 1.55
N SER A 112 -1.48 -3.92 2.66
CA SER A 112 -2.73 -3.49 3.27
C SER A 112 -2.49 -3.07 4.70
N PHE A 113 -3.11 -1.96 5.10
CA PHE A 113 -3.11 -1.47 6.49
C PHE A 113 -4.53 -1.52 7.02
N GLY A 114 -4.72 -2.22 8.13
CA GLY A 114 -6.03 -2.37 8.74
C GLY A 114 -6.10 -1.78 10.14
N CYS A 115 -7.23 -1.18 10.47
CA CYS A 115 -7.57 -0.83 11.83
C CYS A 115 -9.03 -1.20 12.08
N THR A 116 -9.57 -0.92 13.26
CA THR A 116 -10.92 -1.38 13.60
C THR A 116 -11.97 -0.84 12.63
N GLY A 117 -11.99 0.48 12.42
CA GLY A 117 -12.98 1.14 11.55
C GLY A 117 -12.49 1.50 10.16
N GLY A 118 -11.19 1.31 9.86
CA GLY A 118 -10.64 1.66 8.56
C GLY A 118 -10.67 3.15 8.24
N GLN A 119 -10.72 4.02 9.25
CA GLN A 119 -10.99 5.44 9.07
C GLN A 119 -9.79 6.34 9.40
N HIS A 120 -9.01 6.03 10.42
CA HIS A 120 -7.96 6.92 10.93
C HIS A 120 -6.56 6.34 10.75
N ARG A 121 -6.18 5.37 11.58
CA ARG A 121 -4.82 4.82 11.64
C ARG A 121 -4.40 4.15 10.33
N SER A 122 -5.27 3.33 9.77
CA SER A 122 -4.99 2.62 8.50
C SER A 122 -4.85 3.58 7.33
N VAL A 123 -5.71 4.58 7.26
CA VAL A 123 -5.68 5.59 6.18
C VAL A 123 -4.37 6.39 6.26
N TYR A 124 -3.99 6.85 7.44
CA TYR A 124 -2.74 7.57 7.66
C TYR A 124 -1.53 6.73 7.24
N CYS A 125 -1.47 5.48 7.70
CA CYS A 125 -0.33 4.60 7.40
C CYS A 125 -0.21 4.31 5.90
N ALA A 126 -1.32 4.07 5.22
CA ALA A 126 -1.32 3.84 3.78
C ALA A 126 -0.76 5.07 3.02
N GLU A 127 -1.17 6.28 3.41
CA GLU A 127 -0.67 7.52 2.82
C GLU A 127 0.82 7.69 3.03
N ARG A 128 1.30 7.41 4.24
CA ARG A 128 2.73 7.56 4.56
C ARG A 128 3.59 6.56 3.81
N LEU A 129 3.15 5.30 3.70
CA LEU A 129 3.89 4.32 2.90
C LEU A 129 3.96 4.74 1.43
N ALA A 130 2.87 5.22 0.87
CA ALA A 130 2.83 5.66 -0.51
C ALA A 130 3.84 6.79 -0.76
N GLU A 131 3.86 7.80 0.10
CA GLU A 131 4.83 8.89 0.00
C GLU A 131 6.27 8.39 0.11
N HIS A 132 6.53 7.52 1.06
CA HIS A 132 7.84 6.94 1.30
C HIS A 132 8.36 6.20 0.07
N LEU A 133 7.54 5.33 -0.50
CA LEU A 133 7.92 4.53 -1.67
C LEU A 133 8.06 5.41 -2.92
N ASN A 134 7.19 6.39 -3.08
CA ASN A 134 7.23 7.29 -4.24
C ASN A 134 8.52 8.11 -4.30
N LYS A 135 9.06 8.49 -3.14
CA LYS A 135 10.33 9.22 -3.05
C LYS A 135 11.53 8.33 -3.28
N LYS A 136 11.43 7.04 -2.97
CA LYS A 136 12.57 6.14 -2.93
C LYS A 136 12.73 5.29 -4.18
N PHE A 137 11.65 4.93 -4.85
CA PHE A 137 11.66 3.99 -5.97
C PHE A 137 10.94 4.56 -7.19
N ASP A 138 11.39 4.13 -8.38
CA ASP A 138 10.72 4.41 -9.65
C ASP A 138 9.70 3.29 -9.93
N ILE A 139 8.52 3.42 -9.37
CA ILE A 139 7.45 2.42 -9.42
C ILE A 139 6.10 3.11 -9.60
N LYS A 140 5.08 2.33 -9.92
CA LYS A 140 3.69 2.80 -9.94
C LYS A 140 3.07 2.53 -8.58
N ILE A 141 2.35 3.50 -8.04
CA ILE A 141 1.69 3.36 -6.74
C ILE A 141 0.23 3.69 -6.89
N LYS A 142 -0.62 2.80 -6.39
CA LYS A 142 -2.06 3.03 -6.31
C LYS A 142 -2.49 2.89 -4.86
N ILE A 143 -3.18 3.90 -4.35
CA ILE A 143 -3.73 3.90 -3.00
C ILE A 143 -5.23 3.65 -3.08
N ILE A 144 -5.73 2.73 -2.28
CA ILE A 144 -7.15 2.39 -2.22
C ILE A 144 -7.60 2.46 -0.77
N HIS A 145 -8.32 3.51 -0.42
CA HIS A 145 -8.98 3.62 0.89
C HIS A 145 -10.37 3.01 0.75
N ARG A 146 -10.45 1.70 0.99
CA ARG A 146 -11.64 0.92 0.68
C ARG A 146 -12.90 1.45 1.39
N GLU A 147 -12.78 1.82 2.66
CA GLU A 147 -13.96 2.23 3.43
C GLU A 147 -14.43 3.65 3.10
N GLN A 148 -13.58 4.47 2.49
CA GLN A 148 -13.95 5.82 2.04
C GLN A 148 -14.29 5.87 0.55
N ASP A 149 -14.15 4.74 -0.16
CA ASP A 149 -14.34 4.67 -1.61
C ASP A 149 -13.45 5.67 -2.36
N ILE A 150 -12.20 5.76 -1.96
CA ILE A 150 -11.19 6.63 -2.57
C ILE A 150 -10.10 5.80 -3.21
N GLU A 151 -9.82 6.07 -4.47
CA GLU A 151 -8.67 5.52 -5.19
C GLU A 151 -7.86 6.66 -5.78
N LYS A 152 -6.54 6.58 -5.70
CA LYS A 152 -5.66 7.55 -6.34
C LYS A 152 -4.33 6.92 -6.74
N GLU A 153 -3.72 7.49 -7.77
CA GLU A 153 -2.43 7.05 -8.29
C GLU A 153 -1.38 8.13 -8.11
N LEU A 154 -0.15 7.70 -7.85
CA LEU A 154 1.00 8.59 -7.74
C LEU A 154 1.94 8.42 -8.92
#